data_02ca45c514a988b62b7c397b9acd53ec
#
_entry.id   02ca45c514a988b62b7c397b9acd53ec
#
_cell.length_a   1.000
_cell.length_b   1.000
_cell.length_c   1.000
_cell.angle_alpha   90.00
_cell.angle_beta   90.00
_cell.angle_gamma   90.00
#
_symmetry.space_group_name_H-M   'P 1'
#
loop_
_entity.id
_entity.type
_entity.pdbx_description
1 polymer ?
#
loop_
_entity_poly.entity_id
_entity_poly.type
_entity_poly.pdbx_seq_one_letter_code
_entity_poly.pdbx_strand_id
1 'polypeptide(L)'
;MSLIDQAKKLPLNPGVYIYKDKEGEILYIGRATSLRRRVLQYFRKDIDPRIGEMVSLADTVTFKQTDTVLEAIILEANLIKKHWPKYNVKDKDNRSFVFIVFPKEDFPRPIVVRGRELEKFPASSAKVFGPYQSVTVLRNALKILRRIFPYSTCKPTGKPCFDYQIGLCPGVCVGAITKQDYQKNINNMVLLLKGEKKKLLKKLTKENPQAAIYLKHIQDVTLVSREEFHDDSQEFNRIEGYDISHFAGKETXXXXXSMVVFTGGKPDNSQYRLFKIKNAPANNDLEALKEMLERRLRHTEWPKPDLILIDGGKPQIDYLAKTMEQYQMTAPWLGLSKLNGDHLVFAAGTKNVFKDLAQTIKRTLQQVRDEAHRFANRGRSRRYFNSNFK
;
A
#
# COMPACT_ATOMS: atom_id res chain seq x y z
N MET A 1 -9.07 -29.98 -9.45
CA MET A 1 -8.28 -28.77 -9.82
C MET A 1 -7.38 -28.44 -8.64
N SER A 2 -6.09 -28.32 -8.86
CA SER A 2 -5.17 -28.04 -7.75
C SER A 2 -5.47 -26.70 -7.08
N LEU A 3 -5.08 -26.54 -5.81
CA LEU A 3 -5.30 -25.31 -5.06
C LEU A 3 -4.61 -24.10 -5.73
N ILE A 4 -3.43 -24.31 -6.32
CA ILE A 4 -2.69 -23.25 -7.04
C ILE A 4 -3.43 -22.86 -8.34
N ASP A 5 -4.10 -23.79 -9.02
CA ASP A 5 -4.87 -23.47 -10.21
C ASP A 5 -6.15 -22.69 -9.87
N GLN A 6 -6.75 -22.99 -8.70
CA GLN A 6 -7.85 -22.17 -8.16
C GLN A 6 -7.34 -20.74 -7.88
N ALA A 7 -6.17 -20.60 -7.25
CA ALA A 7 -5.56 -19.31 -6.93
C ALA A 7 -5.32 -18.46 -8.19
N LYS A 8 -4.83 -19.07 -9.29
CA LYS A 8 -4.59 -18.37 -10.57
C LYS A 8 -5.86 -17.79 -11.20
N LYS A 9 -7.03 -18.37 -10.88
CA LYS A 9 -8.33 -17.93 -11.43
C LYS A 9 -8.97 -16.78 -10.63
N LEU A 10 -8.43 -16.44 -9.46
CA LEU A 10 -8.96 -15.36 -8.63
C LEU A 10 -8.84 -14.00 -9.36
N PRO A 11 -9.76 -13.06 -9.11
CA PRO A 11 -9.66 -11.72 -9.71
C PRO A 11 -8.50 -10.90 -9.10
N LEU A 12 -8.10 -9.84 -9.79
CA LEU A 12 -7.08 -8.89 -9.31
C LEU A 12 -7.66 -7.77 -8.42
N ASN A 13 -8.96 -7.82 -8.15
CA ASN A 13 -9.71 -6.84 -7.36
C ASN A 13 -9.49 -7.04 -5.85
N PRO A 14 -9.79 -6.02 -5.04
CA PRO A 14 -9.82 -6.16 -3.59
C PRO A 14 -10.90 -7.14 -3.14
N GLY A 15 -10.70 -7.75 -1.97
CA GLY A 15 -11.69 -8.66 -1.41
C GLY A 15 -11.17 -9.50 -0.27
N VAL A 16 -11.97 -10.50 0.07
CA VAL A 16 -11.67 -11.48 1.12
C VAL A 16 -11.59 -12.87 0.49
N TYR A 17 -10.53 -13.60 0.80
CA TYR A 17 -10.35 -15.00 0.38
C TYR A 17 -10.51 -15.92 1.60
N ILE A 18 -10.98 -17.14 1.33
CA ILE A 18 -11.39 -18.09 2.36
C ILE A 18 -10.84 -19.48 1.97
N TYR A 19 -9.93 -20.01 2.77
CA TYR A 19 -9.42 -21.37 2.63
C TYR A 19 -10.32 -22.34 3.39
N LYS A 20 -10.64 -23.46 2.76
CA LYS A 20 -11.46 -24.53 3.35
C LYS A 20 -10.77 -25.88 3.16
N ASP A 21 -10.97 -26.78 4.11
CA ASP A 21 -10.55 -28.18 3.99
C ASP A 21 -11.55 -29.01 3.14
N LYS A 22 -11.28 -30.32 3.05
CA LYS A 22 -12.10 -31.28 2.28
C LYS A 22 -13.53 -31.42 2.84
N GLU A 23 -13.69 -31.20 4.13
CA GLU A 23 -14.98 -31.26 4.82
C GLU A 23 -15.76 -29.93 4.66
N GLY A 24 -15.15 -28.91 4.07
CA GLY A 24 -15.77 -27.60 3.86
C GLY A 24 -15.61 -26.64 5.06
N GLU A 25 -14.87 -27.07 6.09
CA GLU A 25 -14.59 -26.21 7.25
C GLU A 25 -13.64 -25.08 6.87
N ILE A 26 -13.91 -23.90 7.40
CA ILE A 26 -13.09 -22.71 7.10
C ILE A 26 -11.82 -22.75 7.95
N LEU A 27 -10.68 -22.89 7.28
CA LEU A 27 -9.36 -22.90 7.91
C LEU A 27 -8.84 -21.49 8.16
N TYR A 28 -9.03 -20.58 7.20
CA TYR A 28 -8.45 -19.23 7.24
C TYR A 28 -9.29 -18.27 6.41
N ILE A 29 -9.40 -17.04 6.89
CA ILE A 29 -10.01 -15.89 6.20
C ILE A 29 -8.98 -14.77 6.15
N GLY A 30 -8.73 -14.23 4.97
CA GLY A 30 -7.82 -13.10 4.81
C GLY A 30 -8.33 -12.11 3.78
N ARG A 31 -7.90 -10.87 3.91
CA ARG A 31 -8.21 -9.83 2.93
C ARG A 31 -7.04 -9.61 1.99
N ALA A 32 -7.33 -8.98 0.86
CA ALA A 32 -6.32 -8.62 -0.13
C ALA A 32 -6.70 -7.32 -0.84
N THR A 33 -5.69 -6.57 -1.24
CA THR A 33 -5.82 -5.48 -2.22
C THR A 33 -5.97 -6.06 -3.63
N SER A 34 -5.37 -7.24 -3.86
CA SER A 34 -5.50 -8.04 -5.07
C SER A 34 -5.58 -9.50 -4.66
N LEU A 35 -6.78 -10.09 -4.83
CA LEU A 35 -7.07 -11.46 -4.39
C LEU A 35 -6.09 -12.48 -4.99
N ARG A 36 -5.92 -12.46 -6.32
CA ARG A 36 -5.03 -13.41 -7.02
C ARG A 36 -3.60 -13.32 -6.50
N ARG A 37 -3.06 -12.09 -6.45
CA ARG A 37 -1.66 -11.88 -6.03
C ARG A 37 -1.44 -12.37 -4.61
N ARG A 38 -2.33 -12.00 -3.70
CA ARG A 38 -2.21 -12.37 -2.28
C ARG A 38 -2.27 -13.87 -2.08
N VAL A 39 -3.22 -14.54 -2.74
CA VAL A 39 -3.40 -15.99 -2.58
C VAL A 39 -2.22 -16.76 -3.19
N LEU A 40 -1.66 -16.28 -4.31
CA LEU A 40 -0.48 -16.93 -4.92
C LEU A 40 0.78 -16.86 -4.02
N GLN A 41 0.88 -15.89 -3.12
CA GLN A 41 2.00 -15.77 -2.18
C GLN A 41 2.09 -16.97 -1.22
N TYR A 42 0.97 -17.61 -0.93
CA TYR A 42 0.92 -18.78 -0.04
C TYR A 42 1.58 -20.03 -0.64
N PHE A 43 1.95 -20.00 -1.92
CA PHE A 43 2.60 -21.13 -2.62
C PHE A 43 4.10 -20.92 -2.83
N ARG A 44 4.70 -19.93 -2.18
CA ARG A 44 6.14 -19.66 -2.23
C ARG A 44 6.92 -20.60 -1.29
N LYS A 45 8.22 -20.75 -1.55
CA LYS A 45 9.08 -21.68 -0.78
C LYS A 45 9.34 -21.21 0.65
N ASP A 46 9.39 -19.89 0.88
CA ASP A 46 9.80 -19.30 2.17
C ASP A 46 8.58 -18.77 2.96
N ILE A 47 7.56 -19.61 3.14
CA ILE A 47 6.36 -19.24 3.91
C ILE A 47 6.47 -19.69 5.38
N ASP A 48 5.81 -18.97 6.24
CA ASP A 48 5.66 -19.32 7.67
C ASP A 48 5.17 -20.78 7.80
N PRO A 49 5.79 -21.61 8.64
CA PRO A 49 5.40 -23.03 8.78
C PRO A 49 3.93 -23.26 9.10
N ARG A 50 3.31 -22.39 9.92
CA ARG A 50 1.89 -22.47 10.25
C ARG A 50 1.01 -22.21 9.04
N ILE A 51 1.44 -21.28 8.18
CA ILE A 51 0.76 -20.98 6.91
C ILE A 51 0.93 -22.16 5.95
N GLY A 52 2.13 -22.75 5.90
CA GLY A 52 2.39 -23.97 5.11
C GLY A 52 1.48 -25.13 5.53
N GLU A 53 1.34 -25.35 6.84
CA GLU A 53 0.39 -26.32 7.40
C GLU A 53 -1.05 -26.04 6.92
N MET A 54 -1.51 -24.80 7.04
CA MET A 54 -2.85 -24.38 6.61
C MET A 54 -3.08 -24.67 5.12
N VAL A 55 -2.11 -24.33 4.26
CA VAL A 55 -2.20 -24.57 2.81
C VAL A 55 -2.22 -26.08 2.50
N SER A 56 -1.43 -26.88 3.24
CA SER A 56 -1.40 -28.34 3.02
C SER A 56 -2.73 -29.04 3.38
N LEU A 57 -3.49 -28.47 4.32
CA LEU A 57 -4.81 -28.97 4.72
C LEU A 57 -5.92 -28.43 3.84
N ALA A 58 -5.69 -27.33 3.13
CA ALA A 58 -6.72 -26.69 2.32
C ALA A 58 -6.99 -27.46 1.03
N ASP A 59 -8.27 -27.64 0.71
CA ASP A 59 -8.75 -28.24 -0.53
C ASP A 59 -9.27 -27.18 -1.51
N THR A 60 -9.90 -26.13 -0.99
CA THR A 60 -10.47 -25.07 -1.82
C THR A 60 -10.13 -23.68 -1.31
N VAL A 61 -10.02 -22.74 -2.24
CA VAL A 61 -9.95 -21.31 -1.95
C VAL A 61 -11.08 -20.58 -2.68
N THR A 62 -11.97 -19.99 -1.90
CA THR A 62 -13.08 -19.18 -2.41
C THR A 62 -12.86 -17.72 -2.07
N PHE A 63 -13.65 -16.81 -2.66
CA PHE A 63 -13.47 -15.38 -2.43
C PHE A 63 -14.78 -14.61 -2.44
N LYS A 64 -14.73 -13.42 -1.84
CA LYS A 64 -15.77 -12.39 -1.95
C LYS A 64 -15.09 -11.09 -2.38
N GLN A 65 -15.36 -10.66 -3.61
CA GLN A 65 -14.82 -9.40 -4.13
C GLN A 65 -15.50 -8.21 -3.46
N THR A 66 -14.76 -7.13 -3.27
CA THR A 66 -15.27 -5.84 -2.75
C THR A 66 -14.87 -4.73 -3.70
N ASP A 67 -15.57 -3.58 -3.63
CA ASP A 67 -15.23 -2.42 -4.45
C ASP A 67 -13.97 -1.72 -3.91
N THR A 68 -13.75 -1.78 -2.59
CA THR A 68 -12.67 -1.05 -1.91
C THR A 68 -11.97 -1.92 -0.87
N VAL A 69 -10.74 -1.55 -0.53
CA VAL A 69 -9.96 -2.21 0.55
C VAL A 69 -10.65 -1.98 1.91
N LEU A 70 -11.27 -0.83 2.12
CA LEU A 70 -12.03 -0.56 3.36
C LEU A 70 -13.15 -1.59 3.55
N GLU A 71 -13.86 -1.92 2.48
CA GLU A 71 -14.90 -2.96 2.54
C GLU A 71 -14.31 -4.33 2.80
N ALA A 72 -13.15 -4.65 2.22
CA ALA A 72 -12.47 -5.92 2.47
C ALA A 72 -12.09 -6.05 3.96
N ILE A 73 -11.58 -4.96 4.58
CA ILE A 73 -11.24 -4.91 6.01
C ILE A 73 -12.48 -5.21 6.88
N ILE A 74 -13.60 -4.57 6.56
CA ILE A 74 -14.86 -4.74 7.30
C ILE A 74 -15.41 -6.17 7.10
N LEU A 75 -15.40 -6.65 5.87
CA LEU A 75 -15.91 -7.98 5.51
C LEU A 75 -15.08 -9.08 6.16
N GLU A 76 -13.73 -8.95 6.15
CA GLU A 76 -12.83 -9.88 6.82
C GLU A 76 -13.17 -9.99 8.32
N ALA A 77 -13.28 -8.84 9.01
CA ALA A 77 -13.59 -8.81 10.43
C ALA A 77 -14.95 -9.49 10.75
N ASN A 78 -15.97 -9.19 9.94
CA ASN A 78 -17.31 -9.77 10.12
C ASN A 78 -17.30 -11.29 9.88
N LEU A 79 -16.55 -11.76 8.87
CA LEU A 79 -16.41 -13.19 8.59
C LEU A 79 -15.61 -13.92 9.66
N ILE A 80 -14.50 -13.33 10.13
CA ILE A 80 -13.71 -13.91 11.24
C ILE A 80 -14.60 -14.02 12.51
N LYS A 81 -15.35 -12.96 12.83
CA LYS A 81 -16.29 -12.97 13.97
C LYS A 81 -17.32 -14.10 13.85
N LYS A 82 -17.82 -14.33 12.66
CA LYS A 82 -18.86 -15.34 12.40
C LYS A 82 -18.33 -16.78 12.47
N HIS A 83 -17.15 -17.04 11.89
CA HIS A 83 -16.64 -18.40 11.68
C HIS A 83 -15.50 -18.78 12.61
N TRP A 84 -14.77 -17.82 13.15
CA TRP A 84 -13.66 -17.98 14.09
C TRP A 84 -12.62 -19.02 13.64
N PRO A 85 -12.02 -18.89 12.43
CA PRO A 85 -11.19 -19.94 11.85
C PRO A 85 -9.91 -20.22 12.66
N LYS A 86 -9.51 -21.48 12.72
CA LYS A 86 -8.32 -21.95 13.46
C LYS A 86 -7.04 -21.17 13.16
N TYR A 87 -6.77 -20.88 11.89
CA TYR A 87 -5.52 -20.24 11.47
C TYR A 87 -5.56 -18.71 11.53
N ASN A 88 -6.70 -18.09 11.79
CA ASN A 88 -6.77 -16.65 12.06
C ASN A 88 -6.36 -16.30 13.49
N VAL A 89 -6.52 -17.24 14.42
CA VAL A 89 -6.25 -17.02 15.85
C VAL A 89 -4.81 -17.47 16.14
N LYS A 90 -3.93 -16.54 16.52
CA LYS A 90 -2.54 -16.84 16.87
C LYS A 90 -2.43 -17.42 18.29
N ASP A 91 -3.27 -16.94 19.19
CA ASP A 91 -3.34 -17.39 20.59
C ASP A 91 -4.74 -17.94 20.89
N LYS A 92 -4.85 -18.79 21.89
CA LYS A 92 -6.13 -19.42 22.29
C LYS A 92 -7.18 -18.41 22.80
N ASP A 93 -6.77 -17.16 23.03
CA ASP A 93 -7.65 -16.09 23.48
C ASP A 93 -7.59 -14.88 22.51
N ASN A 94 -8.57 -13.99 22.58
CA ASN A 94 -8.77 -12.84 21.70
C ASN A 94 -7.76 -11.69 21.91
N ARG A 95 -6.73 -11.89 22.71
CA ARG A 95 -5.86 -10.81 23.22
C ARG A 95 -5.10 -10.07 22.12
N SER A 96 -4.75 -10.76 21.03
CA SER A 96 -4.00 -10.20 19.92
C SER A 96 -4.84 -9.33 18.97
N PHE A 97 -6.15 -9.59 18.89
CA PHE A 97 -7.07 -8.86 18.04
C PHE A 97 -7.36 -7.44 18.55
N VAL A 98 -7.82 -6.61 17.64
CA VAL A 98 -8.16 -5.20 17.88
C VAL A 98 -9.64 -4.98 17.59
N PHE A 99 -10.26 -4.09 18.33
CA PHE A 99 -11.69 -3.82 18.22
C PHE A 99 -11.96 -2.32 18.17
N ILE A 100 -13.06 -1.93 17.52
CA ILE A 100 -13.62 -0.58 17.60
C ILE A 100 -14.75 -0.62 18.62
N VAL A 101 -14.69 0.26 19.58
CA VAL A 101 -15.70 0.39 20.64
C VAL A 101 -16.33 1.78 20.57
N PHE A 102 -17.65 1.83 20.59
CA PHE A 102 -18.43 3.07 20.74
C PHE A 102 -19.11 3.03 22.10
N PRO A 103 -18.61 3.77 23.10
CA PRO A 103 -19.29 3.88 24.40
C PRO A 103 -20.68 4.49 24.27
N LYS A 104 -21.60 4.13 25.16
CA LYS A 104 -22.92 4.77 25.23
C LYS A 104 -22.78 6.09 25.99
N GLU A 105 -22.62 7.15 25.23
CA GLU A 105 -22.53 8.53 25.73
C GLU A 105 -23.17 9.48 24.73
N ASP A 106 -23.37 10.73 25.10
CA ASP A 106 -24.04 11.72 24.26
C ASP A 106 -23.32 11.95 22.92
N PHE A 107 -21.99 11.97 22.96
CA PHE A 107 -21.15 12.23 21.79
C PHE A 107 -20.08 11.11 21.64
N PRO A 108 -20.52 9.85 21.36
CA PRO A 108 -19.58 8.72 21.33
C PRO A 108 -18.55 8.85 20.21
N ARG A 109 -17.32 8.50 20.50
CA ARG A 109 -16.26 8.40 19.49
C ARG A 109 -15.78 6.94 19.37
N PRO A 110 -15.30 6.53 18.19
CA PRO A 110 -14.72 5.20 18.07
C PRO A 110 -13.38 5.14 18.83
N ILE A 111 -13.26 4.17 19.72
CA ILE A 111 -12.05 3.90 20.50
C ILE A 111 -11.48 2.57 19.99
N VAL A 112 -10.17 2.56 19.71
CA VAL A 112 -9.45 1.34 19.29
C VAL A 112 -8.88 0.68 20.53
N VAL A 113 -9.33 -0.55 20.82
CA VAL A 113 -8.91 -1.30 22.01
C VAL A 113 -8.40 -2.69 21.62
N ARG A 114 -7.52 -3.27 22.41
CA ARG A 114 -7.11 -4.66 22.27
C ARG A 114 -8.11 -5.61 22.92
N GLY A 115 -8.13 -6.87 22.49
CA GLY A 115 -9.06 -7.88 23.02
C GLY A 115 -9.02 -8.00 24.53
N ARG A 116 -7.83 -7.91 25.13
CA ARG A 116 -7.63 -7.94 26.60
C ARG A 116 -8.33 -6.79 27.36
N GLU A 117 -8.68 -5.72 26.63
CA GLU A 117 -9.31 -4.53 27.23
C GLU A 117 -10.84 -4.52 27.05
N LEU A 118 -11.40 -5.50 26.33
CA LEU A 118 -12.84 -5.55 26.02
C LEU A 118 -13.71 -5.70 27.27
N GLU A 119 -13.21 -6.32 28.32
CA GLU A 119 -13.91 -6.49 29.58
C GLU A 119 -14.37 -5.15 30.19
N LYS A 120 -13.63 -4.06 29.90
CA LYS A 120 -13.96 -2.70 30.33
C LYS A 120 -15.19 -2.13 29.60
N PHE A 121 -15.65 -2.79 28.52
CA PHE A 121 -16.71 -2.28 27.65
C PHE A 121 -17.79 -3.35 27.43
N PRO A 122 -18.57 -3.67 28.48
CA PRO A 122 -19.65 -4.67 28.33
C PRO A 122 -20.72 -4.20 27.33
N ALA A 123 -21.45 -5.13 26.75
CA ALA A 123 -22.47 -4.86 25.72
C ALA A 123 -23.58 -3.90 26.21
N SER A 124 -23.80 -3.84 27.50
CA SER A 124 -24.74 -2.89 28.11
C SER A 124 -24.28 -1.43 27.96
N SER A 125 -22.96 -1.17 27.95
CA SER A 125 -22.37 0.16 27.94
C SER A 125 -21.69 0.57 26.64
N ALA A 126 -21.56 -0.35 25.66
CA ALA A 126 -20.85 -0.04 24.40
C ALA A 126 -21.27 -0.94 23.25
N LYS A 127 -21.10 -0.42 22.00
CA LYS A 127 -21.18 -1.22 20.78
C LYS A 127 -19.75 -1.61 20.34
N VAL A 128 -19.51 -2.89 20.07
CA VAL A 128 -18.18 -3.43 19.75
C VAL A 128 -18.16 -4.02 18.35
N PHE A 129 -17.15 -3.65 17.54
CA PHE A 129 -16.91 -4.12 16.17
C PHE A 129 -15.52 -4.72 16.06
N GLY A 130 -15.39 -5.80 15.31
CA GLY A 130 -14.18 -6.59 15.12
C GLY A 130 -14.48 -8.07 15.27
N PRO A 131 -13.48 -8.93 15.28
CA PRO A 131 -12.04 -8.64 15.49
C PRO A 131 -11.32 -8.16 14.23
N TYR A 132 -10.38 -7.23 14.39
CA TYR A 132 -9.46 -6.78 13.33
C TYR A 132 -8.05 -7.26 13.64
N GLN A 133 -7.26 -7.54 12.60
CA GLN A 133 -5.91 -8.09 12.78
C GLN A 133 -4.83 -7.03 13.03
N SER A 134 -5.05 -5.78 12.61
CA SER A 134 -4.01 -4.73 12.66
C SER A 134 -4.53 -3.41 13.22
N VAL A 135 -3.86 -2.91 14.26
CA VAL A 135 -4.10 -1.58 14.86
C VAL A 135 -3.87 -0.47 13.83
N THR A 136 -2.78 -0.57 13.06
CA THR A 136 -2.39 0.47 12.09
C THR A 136 -3.42 0.59 10.97
N VAL A 137 -3.81 -0.54 10.39
CA VAL A 137 -4.83 -0.58 9.33
C VAL A 137 -6.15 -0.02 9.85
N LEU A 138 -6.54 -0.40 11.06
CA LEU A 138 -7.80 0.04 11.67
C LEU A 138 -7.79 1.56 11.94
N ARG A 139 -6.68 2.10 12.44
CA ARG A 139 -6.54 3.54 12.67
C ARG A 139 -6.61 4.33 11.35
N ASN A 140 -6.00 3.81 10.29
CA ASN A 140 -6.07 4.44 8.96
C ASN A 140 -7.50 4.38 8.40
N ALA A 141 -8.19 3.26 8.56
CA ALA A 141 -9.60 3.13 8.20
C ALA A 141 -10.47 4.18 8.94
N LEU A 142 -10.25 4.35 10.24
CA LEU A 142 -10.98 5.34 11.05
C LEU A 142 -10.68 6.78 10.60
N LYS A 143 -9.44 7.10 10.18
CA LYS A 143 -9.11 8.42 9.62
C LYS A 143 -9.91 8.71 8.35
N ILE A 144 -10.06 7.72 7.47
CA ILE A 144 -10.86 7.84 6.24
C ILE A 144 -12.35 8.03 6.61
N LEU A 145 -12.84 7.18 7.50
CA LEU A 145 -14.24 7.23 7.95
C LEU A 145 -14.58 8.58 8.61
N ARG A 146 -13.63 9.19 9.32
CA ARG A 146 -13.81 10.48 9.99
C ARG A 146 -14.03 11.64 9.01
N ARG A 147 -13.47 11.53 7.79
CA ARG A 147 -13.72 12.52 6.72
C ARG A 147 -15.15 12.44 6.18
N ILE A 148 -15.75 11.25 6.22
CA ILE A 148 -17.11 11.01 5.70
C ILE A 148 -18.15 11.22 6.82
N PHE A 149 -17.82 10.75 8.01
CA PHE A 149 -18.66 10.78 9.21
C PHE A 149 -17.89 11.45 10.35
N PRO A 150 -17.81 12.80 10.36
CA PRO A 150 -17.05 13.51 11.38
C PRO A 150 -17.51 13.16 12.80
N TYR A 151 -16.54 12.99 13.70
CA TYR A 151 -16.80 12.77 15.12
C TYR A 151 -15.81 13.55 15.97
N SER A 152 -16.24 13.90 17.19
CA SER A 152 -15.45 14.70 18.10
C SER A 152 -14.39 13.87 18.84
N THR A 153 -13.19 14.44 18.95
CA THR A 153 -12.12 13.94 19.83
C THR A 153 -11.75 14.99 20.89
N CYS A 154 -12.36 16.18 20.80
CA CYS A 154 -12.12 17.31 21.69
C CYS A 154 -13.12 17.31 22.87
N LYS A 155 -12.84 18.13 23.87
CA LYS A 155 -13.77 18.45 24.97
C LYS A 155 -14.55 19.71 24.65
N PRO A 156 -15.79 19.86 25.14
CA PRO A 156 -16.56 21.09 24.97
C PRO A 156 -15.91 22.21 25.80
N THR A 157 -15.31 23.17 25.12
CA THR A 157 -14.59 24.29 25.73
C THR A 157 -15.19 25.66 25.39
N GLY A 158 -16.22 25.69 24.52
CA GLY A 158 -16.77 26.91 23.98
C GLY A 158 -15.93 27.54 22.86
N LYS A 159 -14.73 27.00 22.58
CA LYS A 159 -13.84 27.48 21.52
C LYS A 159 -13.71 26.44 20.41
N PRO A 160 -13.64 26.89 19.13
CA PRO A 160 -13.51 25.97 18.00
C PRO A 160 -12.14 25.24 18.05
N CYS A 161 -12.19 23.91 18.08
CA CYS A 161 -10.97 23.10 18.02
C CYS A 161 -10.44 23.06 16.58
N PHE A 162 -9.17 22.68 16.41
CA PHE A 162 -8.50 22.55 15.12
C PHE A 162 -9.29 21.59 14.19
N ASP A 163 -9.72 20.44 14.71
CA ASP A 163 -10.51 19.46 13.93
C ASP A 163 -11.83 20.03 13.40
N TYR A 164 -12.45 20.97 14.12
CA TYR A 164 -13.66 21.66 13.67
C TYR A 164 -13.35 22.59 12.49
N GLN A 165 -12.23 23.32 12.57
CA GLN A 165 -11.82 24.23 11.49
C GLN A 165 -11.54 23.50 10.18
N ILE A 166 -11.08 22.23 10.23
CA ILE A 166 -10.78 21.42 9.05
C ILE A 166 -11.85 20.36 8.72
N GLY A 167 -13.04 20.46 9.36
CA GLY A 167 -14.20 19.62 9.03
C GLY A 167 -14.17 18.18 9.59
N LEU A 168 -13.23 17.86 10.49
CA LEU A 168 -13.12 16.51 11.08
C LEU A 168 -13.92 16.37 12.40
N CYS A 169 -14.33 17.50 12.99
CA CYS A 169 -15.20 17.55 14.16
C CYS A 169 -16.49 18.27 13.78
N PRO A 170 -17.67 17.73 14.11
CA PRO A 170 -18.94 18.37 13.73
C PRO A 170 -19.35 19.54 14.64
N GLY A 171 -18.46 19.99 15.55
CA GLY A 171 -18.68 21.19 16.33
C GLY A 171 -19.19 20.96 17.76
N VAL A 172 -18.94 19.79 18.34
CA VAL A 172 -19.28 19.52 19.74
C VAL A 172 -18.62 20.54 20.67
N CYS A 173 -17.39 20.96 20.36
CA CYS A 173 -16.60 21.91 21.15
C CYS A 173 -17.25 23.30 21.27
N VAL A 174 -18.09 23.70 20.32
CA VAL A 174 -18.76 25.01 20.27
C VAL A 174 -20.29 24.89 20.29
N GLY A 175 -20.82 23.69 20.53
CA GLY A 175 -22.27 23.47 20.53
C GLY A 175 -22.95 23.60 19.18
N ALA A 176 -22.20 23.42 18.07
CA ALA A 176 -22.73 23.60 16.71
C ALA A 176 -23.52 22.39 16.20
N ILE A 177 -23.54 21.28 16.93
CA ILE A 177 -24.27 20.06 16.55
C ILE A 177 -25.13 19.56 17.71
N THR A 178 -26.35 19.12 17.41
CA THR A 178 -27.24 18.47 18.39
C THR A 178 -26.79 17.03 18.64
N LYS A 179 -27.16 16.47 19.79
CA LYS A 179 -26.93 15.05 20.12
C LYS A 179 -27.55 14.13 19.07
N GLN A 180 -28.75 14.48 18.58
CA GLN A 180 -29.49 13.71 17.59
C GLN A 180 -28.76 13.65 16.25
N ASP A 181 -28.27 14.79 15.75
CA ASP A 181 -27.53 14.85 14.47
C ASP A 181 -26.16 14.19 14.58
N TYR A 182 -25.49 14.37 15.70
CA TYR A 182 -24.24 13.66 15.96
C TYR A 182 -24.45 12.14 15.93
N GLN A 183 -25.52 11.65 16.59
CA GLN A 183 -25.86 10.23 16.60
C GLN A 183 -26.17 9.68 15.21
N LYS A 184 -26.68 10.51 14.27
CA LYS A 184 -26.86 10.10 12.85
C LYS A 184 -25.52 9.74 12.21
N ASN A 185 -24.47 10.56 12.40
CA ASN A 185 -23.12 10.27 11.89
C ASN A 185 -22.58 8.94 12.46
N ILE A 186 -22.72 8.75 13.76
CA ILE A 186 -22.27 7.50 14.41
C ILE A 186 -23.06 6.29 13.89
N ASN A 187 -24.37 6.41 13.75
CA ASN A 187 -25.21 5.33 13.23
C ASN A 187 -24.87 4.99 11.77
N ASN A 188 -24.51 5.97 10.95
CA ASN A 188 -24.04 5.74 9.59
C ASN A 188 -22.72 4.98 9.57
N MET A 189 -21.78 5.32 10.45
CA MET A 189 -20.53 4.59 10.62
C MET A 189 -20.79 3.15 11.10
N VAL A 190 -21.71 2.97 12.04
CA VAL A 190 -22.12 1.65 12.54
C VAL A 190 -22.72 0.79 11.42
N LEU A 191 -23.57 1.35 10.55
CA LEU A 191 -24.12 0.63 9.39
C LEU A 191 -23.00 0.13 8.47
N LEU A 192 -22.00 0.97 8.23
CA LEU A 192 -20.86 0.57 7.39
C LEU A 192 -20.06 -0.55 8.04
N LEU A 193 -19.75 -0.44 9.34
CA LEU A 193 -18.99 -1.46 10.07
C LEU A 193 -19.74 -2.80 10.17
N LYS A 194 -21.07 -2.78 10.07
CA LYS A 194 -21.88 -4.00 9.96
C LYS A 194 -21.85 -4.61 8.56
N GLY A 195 -21.27 -3.93 7.58
CA GLY A 195 -21.26 -4.37 6.18
C GLY A 195 -22.52 -3.99 5.40
N GLU A 196 -23.35 -3.10 5.94
CA GLU A 196 -24.62 -2.68 5.33
C GLU A 196 -24.43 -1.49 4.38
N LYS A 197 -23.37 -1.50 3.54
CA LYS A 197 -23.01 -0.41 2.62
C LYS A 197 -24.16 -0.03 1.68
N LYS A 198 -24.86 -1.02 1.12
CA LYS A 198 -25.98 -0.76 0.18
C LYS A 198 -27.09 0.05 0.84
N LYS A 199 -27.46 -0.32 2.07
CA LYS A 199 -28.46 0.36 2.88
C LYS A 199 -27.99 1.79 3.22
N LEU A 200 -26.73 1.93 3.61
CA LEU A 200 -26.10 3.21 3.93
C LEU A 200 -26.08 4.13 2.70
N LEU A 201 -25.67 3.64 1.53
CA LEU A 201 -25.63 4.42 0.30
C LEU A 201 -27.03 4.94 -0.08
N LYS A 202 -28.06 4.05 -0.02
CA LYS A 202 -29.45 4.44 -0.29
C LYS A 202 -29.93 5.56 0.63
N LYS A 203 -29.53 5.50 1.91
CA LYS A 203 -29.85 6.53 2.90
C LYS A 203 -29.09 7.83 2.59
N LEU A 204 -27.77 7.76 2.40
CA LEU A 204 -26.92 8.92 2.16
C LEU A 204 -27.25 9.65 0.85
N THR A 205 -27.65 8.93 -0.19
CA THR A 205 -28.06 9.55 -1.45
C THR A 205 -29.21 10.54 -1.24
N LYS A 206 -30.09 10.27 -0.27
CA LYS A 206 -31.22 11.15 0.09
C LYS A 206 -30.82 12.27 1.07
N GLU A 207 -30.04 11.91 2.12
CA GLU A 207 -29.76 12.79 3.25
C GLU A 207 -28.48 13.62 3.09
N ASN A 208 -27.47 13.09 2.43
CA ASN A 208 -26.16 13.73 2.24
C ASN A 208 -25.48 13.17 0.98
N PRO A 209 -25.88 13.64 -0.22
CA PRO A 209 -25.35 13.14 -1.49
C PRO A 209 -23.82 13.22 -1.58
N GLN A 210 -23.20 14.24 -0.98
CA GLN A 210 -21.74 14.40 -0.99
C GLN A 210 -21.05 13.26 -0.23
N ALA A 211 -21.56 12.89 0.94
CA ALA A 211 -21.05 11.75 1.70
C ALA A 211 -21.22 10.43 0.94
N ALA A 212 -22.32 10.29 0.17
CA ALA A 212 -22.54 9.11 -0.67
C ALA A 212 -21.50 9.03 -1.79
N ILE A 213 -21.16 10.15 -2.43
CA ILE A 213 -20.12 10.23 -3.46
C ILE A 213 -18.76 9.86 -2.85
N TYR A 214 -18.39 10.46 -1.72
CA TYR A 214 -17.13 10.14 -1.04
C TYR A 214 -17.04 8.65 -0.69
N LEU A 215 -18.12 8.06 -0.19
CA LEU A 215 -18.15 6.65 0.19
C LEU A 215 -17.97 5.72 -1.03
N LYS A 216 -18.46 6.11 -2.21
CA LYS A 216 -18.29 5.36 -3.46
C LYS A 216 -16.85 5.46 -4.00
N HIS A 217 -16.20 6.60 -3.82
CA HIS A 217 -14.90 6.91 -4.43
C HIS A 217 -13.74 6.95 -3.43
N ILE A 218 -13.84 6.23 -2.32
CA ILE A 218 -12.74 6.13 -1.36
C ILE A 218 -11.47 5.62 -2.07
N GLN A 219 -10.45 6.46 -2.09
CA GLN A 219 -9.10 6.04 -2.54
C GLN A 219 -8.37 5.40 -1.35
N ASP A 220 -8.20 4.10 -1.44
CA ASP A 220 -7.75 3.24 -0.33
C ASP A 220 -6.23 3.18 -0.14
N VAL A 221 -5.47 4.04 -0.78
CA VAL A 221 -3.99 3.99 -0.80
C VAL A 221 -3.39 3.90 0.63
N THR A 222 -4.03 4.57 1.60
CA THR A 222 -3.55 4.56 2.99
C THR A 222 -3.94 3.29 3.77
N LEU A 223 -4.83 2.47 3.22
CA LEU A 223 -5.30 1.25 3.89
C LEU A 223 -4.47 0.02 3.54
N VAL A 224 -3.64 0.14 2.53
CA VAL A 224 -2.72 -0.94 2.15
C VAL A 224 -1.64 -1.01 3.22
N SER A 225 -1.56 -2.12 3.92
CA SER A 225 -0.58 -2.30 5.00
C SER A 225 0.84 -2.42 4.43
N ARG A 226 1.83 -2.05 5.24
CA ARG A 226 3.25 -2.25 4.89
C ARG A 226 3.56 -3.72 4.56
N GLU A 227 2.86 -4.64 5.22
CA GLU A 227 3.01 -6.07 4.97
C GLU A 227 2.49 -6.47 3.58
N GLU A 228 1.40 -5.84 3.13
CA GLU A 228 0.87 -6.05 1.78
C GLU A 228 1.77 -5.38 0.72
N PHE A 229 2.37 -4.22 1.05
CA PHE A 229 3.36 -3.57 0.18
C PHE A 229 4.68 -4.35 0.08
N HIS A 230 5.14 -4.93 1.18
CA HIS A 230 6.35 -5.78 1.16
C HIS A 230 6.14 -7.03 0.30
N ASP A 231 4.90 -7.47 0.20
CA ASP A 231 4.55 -8.68 -0.55
C ASP A 231 4.35 -8.39 -2.06
N ASP A 232 3.84 -7.21 -2.42
CA ASP A 232 3.73 -6.81 -3.83
C ASP A 232 5.12 -6.51 -4.45
N SER A 233 6.09 -6.09 -3.62
CA SER A 233 7.48 -5.90 -4.09
C SER A 233 8.20 -7.22 -4.33
N GLN A 234 7.66 -8.35 -3.88
CA GLN A 234 8.24 -9.67 -4.16
C GLN A 234 7.94 -10.21 -5.57
N GLU A 235 6.95 -9.64 -6.27
CA GLU A 235 6.83 -9.87 -7.72
C GLU A 235 8.02 -9.24 -8.45
N PHE A 236 8.64 -8.24 -7.81
CA PHE A 236 9.91 -7.64 -8.24
C PHE A 236 10.88 -7.73 -7.05
N ASN A 237 11.43 -8.94 -6.85
CA ASN A 237 12.38 -9.17 -5.76
C ASN A 237 13.61 -8.27 -5.89
N ARG A 238 14.06 -8.03 -7.14
CA ARG A 238 15.19 -7.14 -7.44
C ARG A 238 14.72 -5.95 -8.27
N ILE A 239 14.67 -4.77 -7.64
CA ILE A 239 14.36 -3.49 -8.32
C ILE A 239 15.65 -2.70 -8.46
N GLU A 240 16.02 -2.32 -9.68
CA GLU A 240 17.15 -1.43 -9.94
C GLU A 240 16.64 -0.02 -10.23
N GLY A 241 17.09 0.96 -9.42
CA GLY A 241 16.74 2.37 -9.58
C GLY A 241 17.92 3.17 -10.12
N TYR A 242 17.65 4.03 -11.10
CA TYR A 242 18.66 4.80 -11.81
C TYR A 242 18.36 6.29 -11.71
N ASP A 243 19.37 7.06 -11.30
CA ASP A 243 19.27 8.53 -11.20
C ASP A 243 20.49 9.17 -11.88
N ILE A 244 20.23 10.28 -12.56
CA ILE A 244 21.27 11.13 -13.17
C ILE A 244 21.47 12.34 -12.24
N SER A 245 22.64 12.46 -11.66
CA SER A 245 23.01 13.65 -10.93
C SER A 245 23.99 14.50 -11.74
N HIS A 246 23.60 15.73 -12.03
CA HIS A 246 24.50 16.72 -12.66
C HIS A 246 25.61 17.15 -11.73
N PHE A 247 26.82 17.16 -12.23
CA PHE A 247 27.94 17.86 -11.58
C PHE A 247 27.90 19.33 -12.01
N ALA A 248 27.30 20.17 -11.17
CA ALA A 248 27.41 21.62 -11.35
C ALA A 248 28.74 22.10 -10.73
N GLY A 249 29.81 21.90 -11.48
CA GLY A 249 31.14 22.43 -11.12
C GLY A 249 31.92 22.75 -12.38
N LYS A 250 32.69 23.81 -12.34
CA LYS A 250 33.32 24.45 -13.50
C LYS A 250 34.31 23.60 -14.32
N GLU A 251 34.56 22.33 -14.00
CA GLU A 251 35.64 21.58 -14.68
C GLU A 251 35.43 20.14 -15.10
N THR A 252 34.36 19.44 -14.84
CA THR A 252 34.14 18.10 -15.44
C THR A 252 32.74 17.49 -15.20
N UNK A 253 32.06 17.07 -16.04
CA UNK A 253 30.85 16.62 -16.00
C UNK A 253 30.74 15.21 -15.97
N UNK A 254 30.80 14.79 -15.16
CA UNK A 254 30.70 13.54 -15.12
C UNK A 254 29.41 13.22 -14.59
N UNK A 255 28.73 12.84 -15.17
CA UNK A 255 27.56 12.51 -14.83
C UNK A 255 27.65 11.31 -14.13
N UNK A 256 27.31 11.21 -13.26
CA UNK A 256 27.34 10.20 -12.47
C UNK A 256 26.05 9.65 -12.46
N UNK A 257 25.85 8.77 -12.78
CA UNK A 257 24.77 8.09 -12.68
C UNK A 257 24.88 7.19 -11.63
N SER A 258 23.92 7.02 -10.90
CA SER A 258 23.83 6.07 -9.79
C SER A 258 22.90 4.93 -10.12
N MET A 259 23.25 3.72 -9.67
CA MET A 259 22.38 2.55 -9.65
C MET A 259 22.23 2.11 -8.19
N VAL A 260 21.01 2.07 -7.71
CA VAL A 260 20.68 1.45 -6.41
C VAL A 260 19.90 0.17 -6.63
N VAL A 261 19.99 -0.73 -5.69
CA VAL A 261 19.30 -2.02 -5.74
C VAL A 261 18.45 -2.21 -4.50
N PHE A 262 17.21 -2.58 -4.68
CA PHE A 262 16.33 -3.05 -3.61
C PHE A 262 16.08 -4.54 -3.80
N THR A 263 16.28 -5.30 -2.74
CA THR A 263 16.02 -6.75 -2.73
C THR A 263 14.96 -7.04 -1.66
N GLY A 264 13.86 -7.69 -2.06
CA GLY A 264 12.75 -7.94 -1.15
C GLY A 264 12.16 -6.66 -0.55
N GLY A 265 12.11 -5.58 -1.34
CA GLY A 265 11.55 -4.28 -0.89
C GLY A 265 12.48 -3.45 -0.01
N LYS A 266 13.73 -3.88 0.23
CA LYS A 266 14.69 -3.17 1.10
C LYS A 266 15.96 -2.78 0.33
N PRO A 267 16.61 -1.66 0.69
CA PRO A 267 17.89 -1.26 0.08
C PRO A 267 18.98 -2.32 0.29
N ASP A 268 19.64 -2.74 -0.81
CA ASP A 268 20.77 -3.63 -0.79
C ASP A 268 22.04 -2.85 -1.17
N ASN A 269 22.63 -2.20 -0.20
CA ASN A 269 23.75 -1.27 -0.38
C ASN A 269 25.00 -1.94 -1.00
N SER A 270 25.17 -3.25 -0.81
CA SER A 270 26.33 -4.01 -1.35
C SER A 270 26.33 -4.02 -2.89
N GLN A 271 25.16 -3.84 -3.49
CA GLN A 271 24.98 -3.89 -4.95
C GLN A 271 24.87 -2.52 -5.60
N TYR A 272 25.03 -1.44 -4.84
CA TYR A 272 25.00 -0.08 -5.40
C TYR A 272 26.21 0.17 -6.28
N ARG A 273 26.03 0.89 -7.39
CA ARG A 273 27.10 1.23 -8.31
C ARG A 273 27.03 2.69 -8.74
N LEU A 274 28.19 3.30 -8.92
CA LEU A 274 28.33 4.61 -9.54
C LEU A 274 29.00 4.44 -10.90
N PHE A 275 28.35 4.89 -11.93
CA PHE A 275 28.85 4.86 -13.30
C PHE A 275 29.46 6.22 -13.65
N LYS A 276 30.77 6.23 -13.95
CA LYS A 276 31.41 7.41 -14.55
C LYS A 276 31.13 7.37 -16.05
N ILE A 277 30.38 8.33 -16.53
CA ILE A 277 30.06 8.46 -17.97
C ILE A 277 31.31 8.89 -18.72
N LYS A 278 31.58 8.28 -19.87
CA LYS A 278 32.81 8.45 -20.65
C LYS A 278 32.58 9.06 -22.03
N ASN A 279 31.49 8.66 -22.69
CA ASN A 279 31.27 8.93 -24.11
C ASN A 279 30.14 9.92 -24.39
N ALA A 280 29.20 10.06 -23.44
CA ALA A 280 28.09 10.98 -23.64
C ALA A 280 28.58 12.44 -23.64
N PRO A 281 28.10 13.28 -24.58
CA PRO A 281 28.43 14.70 -24.58
C PRO A 281 28.06 15.40 -23.26
N ALA A 282 28.83 16.39 -22.89
CA ALA A 282 28.52 17.20 -21.70
C ALA A 282 27.11 17.81 -21.81
N ASN A 283 26.36 17.75 -20.73
CA ASN A 283 24.98 18.25 -20.64
C ASN A 283 23.96 17.47 -21.50
N ASN A 284 24.26 16.25 -21.91
CA ASN A 284 23.29 15.39 -22.58
C ASN A 284 22.89 14.23 -21.67
N ASP A 285 21.86 14.45 -20.85
CA ASP A 285 21.33 13.48 -19.90
C ASP A 285 20.81 12.21 -20.55
N LEU A 286 20.22 12.33 -21.73
CA LEU A 286 19.65 11.19 -22.44
C LEU A 286 20.76 10.23 -22.89
N GLU A 287 21.84 10.75 -23.44
CA GLU A 287 23.00 9.94 -23.84
C GLU A 287 23.74 9.38 -22.63
N ALA A 288 23.87 10.15 -21.54
CA ALA A 288 24.48 9.67 -20.29
C ALA A 288 23.70 8.50 -19.69
N LEU A 289 22.36 8.61 -19.66
CA LEU A 289 21.48 7.57 -19.15
C LEU A 289 21.55 6.31 -20.04
N LYS A 290 21.57 6.49 -21.34
CA LYS A 290 21.75 5.42 -22.31
C LYS A 290 23.08 4.69 -22.10
N GLU A 291 24.20 5.42 -22.03
CA GLU A 291 25.54 4.82 -21.79
C GLU A 291 25.55 3.99 -20.48
N MET A 292 24.97 4.52 -19.41
CA MET A 292 24.88 3.82 -18.15
C MET A 292 24.09 2.50 -18.28
N LEU A 293 22.92 2.55 -18.90
CA LEU A 293 22.08 1.36 -19.10
C LEU A 293 22.76 0.33 -20.01
N GLU A 294 23.38 0.77 -21.10
CA GLU A 294 24.13 -0.14 -21.98
C GLU A 294 25.25 -0.86 -21.22
N ARG A 295 25.99 -0.13 -20.39
CA ARG A 295 27.05 -0.72 -19.56
C ARG A 295 26.48 -1.72 -18.56
N ARG A 296 25.36 -1.37 -17.91
CA ARG A 296 24.67 -2.31 -16.99
C ARG A 296 24.21 -3.58 -17.72
N LEU A 297 23.64 -3.42 -18.89
CA LEU A 297 23.08 -4.54 -19.65
C LEU A 297 24.17 -5.49 -20.20
N ARG A 298 25.39 -4.98 -20.39
CA ARG A 298 26.57 -5.81 -20.76
C ARG A 298 27.10 -6.65 -19.59
N HIS A 299 26.78 -6.27 -18.35
CA HIS A 299 27.17 -7.02 -17.14
C HIS A 299 26.23 -8.23 -16.94
N THR A 300 26.39 -9.26 -17.76
CA THR A 300 25.56 -10.48 -17.71
C THR A 300 25.78 -11.29 -16.44
N GLU A 301 26.92 -11.11 -15.79
CA GLU A 301 27.27 -11.74 -14.53
C GLU A 301 26.55 -11.14 -13.29
N TRP A 302 25.97 -9.95 -13.44
CA TRP A 302 25.19 -9.36 -12.35
C TRP A 302 23.77 -9.94 -12.37
N PRO A 303 23.15 -10.15 -11.20
CA PRO A 303 21.78 -10.65 -11.16
C PRO A 303 20.84 -9.77 -11.99
N LYS A 304 19.96 -10.41 -12.76
CA LYS A 304 18.99 -9.69 -13.61
C LYS A 304 17.96 -8.97 -12.72
N PRO A 305 17.59 -7.72 -13.08
CA PRO A 305 16.51 -7.04 -12.39
C PRO A 305 15.15 -7.65 -12.75
N ASP A 306 14.23 -7.64 -11.80
CA ASP A 306 12.82 -7.94 -12.04
C ASP A 306 12.08 -6.69 -12.49
N LEU A 307 12.61 -5.49 -12.14
CA LEU A 307 12.04 -4.20 -12.49
C LEU A 307 13.14 -3.14 -12.57
N ILE A 308 13.08 -2.29 -13.59
CA ILE A 308 13.96 -1.13 -13.74
C ILE A 308 13.14 0.16 -13.55
N LEU A 309 13.63 1.02 -12.65
CA LEU A 309 13.07 2.34 -12.39
C LEU A 309 14.04 3.42 -12.83
N ILE A 310 13.59 4.33 -13.69
CA ILE A 310 14.35 5.51 -14.16
C ILE A 310 13.77 6.75 -13.43
N ASP A 311 14.64 7.55 -12.79
CA ASP A 311 14.22 8.87 -12.33
C ASP A 311 14.13 9.78 -13.57
N GLY A 312 12.94 9.88 -14.14
CA GLY A 312 12.73 10.63 -15.37
C GLY A 312 11.31 10.57 -15.89
N GLY A 313 11.02 11.51 -16.76
CA GLY A 313 9.72 11.67 -17.41
C GLY A 313 9.62 11.00 -18.77
N LYS A 314 8.58 11.38 -19.51
CA LYS A 314 8.26 10.81 -20.83
C LYS A 314 9.41 10.91 -21.84
N PRO A 315 10.14 12.04 -21.96
CA PRO A 315 11.26 12.12 -22.93
C PRO A 315 12.35 11.09 -22.66
N GLN A 316 12.72 10.86 -21.39
CA GLN A 316 13.72 9.84 -21.02
C GLN A 316 13.24 8.44 -21.35
N ILE A 317 11.98 8.14 -21.05
CA ILE A 317 11.39 6.82 -21.29
C ILE A 317 11.30 6.52 -22.79
N ASP A 318 10.83 7.45 -23.61
CA ASP A 318 10.72 7.28 -25.05
C ASP A 318 12.10 7.14 -25.72
N TYR A 319 13.08 7.90 -25.24
CA TYR A 319 14.45 7.83 -25.75
C TYR A 319 15.09 6.45 -25.50
N LEU A 320 14.89 5.93 -24.28
CA LEU A 320 15.49 4.65 -23.88
C LEU A 320 14.77 3.43 -24.47
N ALA A 321 13.55 3.57 -24.97
CA ALA A 321 12.78 2.45 -25.49
C ALA A 321 13.55 1.65 -26.56
N LYS A 322 14.22 2.33 -27.49
CA LYS A 322 15.04 1.70 -28.53
C LYS A 322 16.22 0.91 -27.94
N THR A 323 16.88 1.45 -26.92
CA THR A 323 17.99 0.79 -26.23
C THR A 323 17.51 -0.48 -25.53
N MET A 324 16.40 -0.40 -24.82
CA MET A 324 15.82 -1.55 -24.12
C MET A 324 15.44 -2.67 -25.10
N GLU A 325 14.88 -2.30 -26.25
CA GLU A 325 14.55 -3.24 -27.33
C GLU A 325 15.80 -3.88 -27.94
N GLN A 326 16.82 -3.08 -28.26
CA GLN A 326 18.10 -3.54 -28.82
C GLN A 326 18.78 -4.59 -27.93
N TYR A 327 18.74 -4.39 -26.61
CA TYR A 327 19.33 -5.34 -25.64
C TYR A 327 18.35 -6.44 -25.22
N GLN A 328 17.20 -6.56 -25.89
CA GLN A 328 16.17 -7.58 -25.63
C GLN A 328 15.79 -7.64 -24.16
N MET A 329 15.63 -6.47 -23.54
CA MET A 329 15.33 -6.39 -22.10
C MET A 329 13.96 -6.98 -21.79
N THR A 330 13.94 -8.07 -21.04
CA THR A 330 12.71 -8.78 -20.69
C THR A 330 12.08 -8.24 -19.40
N ALA A 331 12.89 -7.65 -18.52
CA ALA A 331 12.36 -7.05 -17.28
C ALA A 331 11.51 -5.82 -17.61
N PRO A 332 10.34 -5.68 -17.00
CA PRO A 332 9.55 -4.46 -17.14
C PRO A 332 10.31 -3.25 -16.59
N TRP A 333 10.02 -2.08 -17.16
CA TRP A 333 10.68 -0.85 -16.77
C TRP A 333 9.74 0.35 -16.91
N LEU A 334 10.02 1.40 -16.14
CA LEU A 334 9.19 2.60 -16.11
C LEU A 334 9.97 3.80 -15.57
N GLY A 335 9.41 4.97 -15.80
CA GLY A 335 9.89 6.22 -15.21
C GLY A 335 9.07 6.65 -14.02
N LEU A 336 9.68 7.46 -13.15
CA LEU A 336 8.97 8.19 -12.10
C LEU A 336 9.31 9.67 -12.23
N SER A 337 8.33 10.47 -12.63
CA SER A 337 8.49 11.90 -12.88
C SER A 337 8.02 12.73 -11.68
N LYS A 338 8.76 13.79 -11.38
CA LYS A 338 8.41 14.77 -10.34
C LYS A 338 7.52 15.91 -10.87
N LEU A 339 7.41 16.06 -12.19
CA LEU A 339 6.60 17.12 -12.81
C LEU A 339 5.11 16.95 -12.44
N ASN A 340 4.51 17.99 -11.87
CA ASN A 340 3.11 18.00 -11.44
C ASN A 340 2.76 16.93 -10.39
N GLY A 341 3.73 16.61 -9.51
CA GLY A 341 3.58 15.55 -8.50
C GLY A 341 4.05 14.18 -9.03
N ASP A 342 4.50 13.33 -8.15
CA ASP A 342 5.06 12.02 -8.51
C ASP A 342 4.07 11.20 -9.33
N HIS A 343 4.39 10.91 -10.60
CA HIS A 343 3.58 10.05 -11.44
C HIS A 343 4.44 9.05 -12.22
N LEU A 344 3.86 7.86 -12.46
CA LEU A 344 4.50 6.79 -13.20
C LEU A 344 4.42 7.06 -14.70
N VAL A 345 5.53 6.84 -15.38
CA VAL A 345 5.66 7.06 -16.85
C VAL A 345 6.01 5.72 -17.50
N PHE A 346 5.28 5.36 -18.52
CA PHE A 346 5.42 4.07 -19.20
C PHE A 346 5.80 4.25 -20.68
N ALA A 347 6.58 3.30 -21.20
CA ALA A 347 6.88 3.22 -22.62
C ALA A 347 5.60 2.91 -23.41
N ALA A 348 5.58 3.28 -24.70
CA ALA A 348 4.48 2.94 -25.60
C ALA A 348 4.30 1.40 -25.63
N GLY A 349 3.06 0.93 -25.71
CA GLY A 349 2.75 -0.50 -25.73
C GLY A 349 2.80 -1.22 -24.38
N THR A 350 3.12 -0.52 -23.29
CA THR A 350 3.14 -1.13 -21.96
C THR A 350 1.77 -1.70 -21.59
N LYS A 351 1.73 -2.97 -21.20
CA LYS A 351 0.49 -3.69 -20.83
C LYS A 351 -0.18 -3.08 -19.60
N ASN A 352 -1.49 -2.97 -19.61
CA ASN A 352 -2.25 -2.38 -18.48
C ASN A 352 -2.03 -3.15 -17.17
N VAL A 353 -1.91 -4.47 -17.22
CA VAL A 353 -1.60 -5.30 -16.05
C VAL A 353 -0.33 -4.82 -15.34
N PHE A 354 0.71 -4.47 -16.10
CA PHE A 354 1.95 -3.93 -15.52
C PHE A 354 1.74 -2.51 -14.97
N LYS A 355 0.96 -1.67 -15.66
CA LYS A 355 0.67 -0.30 -15.16
C LYS A 355 -0.05 -0.35 -13.82
N ASP A 356 -1.05 -1.23 -13.70
CA ASP A 356 -1.82 -1.42 -12.45
C ASP A 356 -0.91 -1.95 -11.34
N LEU A 357 -0.05 -2.93 -11.65
CA LEU A 357 0.93 -3.47 -10.70
C LEU A 357 1.92 -2.40 -10.23
N ALA A 358 2.48 -1.63 -11.16
CA ALA A 358 3.42 -0.55 -10.83
C ALA A 358 2.75 0.50 -9.92
N GLN A 359 1.45 0.76 -10.13
CA GLN A 359 0.70 1.70 -9.27
C GLN A 359 0.57 1.17 -7.83
N THR A 360 0.43 -0.14 -7.64
CA THR A 360 0.35 -0.72 -6.29
C THR A 360 1.65 -0.59 -5.51
N ILE A 361 2.81 -0.66 -6.20
CA ILE A 361 4.13 -0.52 -5.58
C ILE A 361 4.72 0.90 -5.70
N LYS A 362 3.92 1.88 -6.08
CA LYS A 362 4.39 3.26 -6.32
C LYS A 362 5.20 3.82 -5.14
N ARG A 363 4.81 3.53 -3.91
CA ARG A 363 5.52 3.98 -2.72
C ARG A 363 6.93 3.35 -2.62
N THR A 364 7.08 2.07 -2.94
CA THR A 364 8.40 1.42 -3.03
C THR A 364 9.24 2.06 -4.13
N LEU A 365 8.63 2.35 -5.29
CA LEU A 365 9.31 3.02 -6.39
C LEU A 365 9.79 4.42 -5.99
N GLN A 366 8.99 5.16 -5.23
CA GLN A 366 9.41 6.45 -4.67
C GLN A 366 10.62 6.30 -3.73
N GLN A 367 10.62 5.28 -2.87
CA GLN A 367 11.76 4.98 -1.98
C GLN A 367 13.02 4.63 -2.78
N VAL A 368 12.89 3.83 -3.84
CA VAL A 368 14.00 3.47 -4.74
C VAL A 368 14.57 4.73 -5.40
N ARG A 369 13.71 5.61 -5.93
CA ARG A 369 14.14 6.88 -6.55
C ARG A 369 14.86 7.77 -5.53
N ASP A 370 14.26 7.97 -4.36
CA ASP A 370 14.82 8.85 -3.33
C ASP A 370 16.18 8.31 -2.86
N GLU A 371 16.33 7.01 -2.77
CA GLU A 371 17.60 6.36 -2.41
C GLU A 371 18.64 6.51 -3.53
N ALA A 372 18.24 6.40 -4.80
CA ALA A 372 19.13 6.64 -5.94
C ALA A 372 19.68 8.07 -5.90
N HIS A 373 18.79 9.03 -5.68
CA HIS A 373 19.15 10.44 -5.53
C HIS A 373 20.08 10.67 -4.32
N ARG A 374 19.77 10.07 -3.17
CA ARG A 374 20.60 10.16 -1.95
C ARG A 374 22.00 9.58 -2.18
N PHE A 375 22.08 8.42 -2.86
CA PHE A 375 23.36 7.75 -3.14
C PHE A 375 24.21 8.56 -4.14
N ALA A 376 23.59 9.12 -5.18
CA ALA A 376 24.24 10.00 -6.13
C ALA A 376 24.88 11.22 -5.41
N ASN A 377 24.13 11.85 -4.50
CA ASN A 377 24.60 13.01 -3.73
C ASN A 377 25.74 12.66 -2.76
N ARG A 378 25.72 11.49 -2.12
CA ARG A 378 26.83 11.01 -1.27
C ARG A 378 28.10 10.77 -2.08
N GLY A 379 27.99 10.24 -3.29
CA GLY A 379 29.11 10.07 -4.20
C GLY A 379 29.78 11.39 -4.55
N ARG A 380 28.98 12.46 -4.69
CA ARG A 380 29.45 13.84 -4.89
C ARG A 380 30.33 14.31 -3.72
N SER A 381 29.82 14.22 -2.50
CA SER A 381 30.47 14.73 -1.29
C SER A 381 31.83 14.06 -1.04
N ARG A 382 31.93 12.74 -1.21
CA ARG A 382 33.18 11.98 -1.01
C ARG A 382 34.26 12.38 -2.03
N ARG A 383 33.90 12.65 -3.28
CA ARG A 383 34.88 13.07 -4.31
C ARG A 383 35.31 14.51 -4.11
N TYR A 384 34.42 15.40 -3.72
CA TYR A 384 34.73 16.78 -3.39
C TYR A 384 35.80 16.86 -2.27
N PHE A 385 35.65 16.03 -1.24
CA PHE A 385 36.65 15.92 -0.16
C PHE A 385 37.99 15.41 -0.69
N ASN A 386 37.97 14.33 -1.50
CA ASN A 386 39.21 13.72 -2.01
C ASN A 386 39.95 14.58 -3.07
N SER A 387 39.26 15.49 -3.77
CA SER A 387 39.88 16.36 -4.76
C SER A 387 40.45 17.66 -4.17
N ASN A 388 39.94 18.11 -3.02
CA ASN A 388 40.34 19.37 -2.40
C ASN A 388 41.36 19.20 -1.24
N PHE A 389 41.70 17.97 -0.88
CA PHE A 389 42.60 17.65 0.21
C PHE A 389 43.75 16.68 -0.16
N LYS A 390 44.10 16.61 -1.47
CA LYS A 390 45.31 15.97 -1.97
C LYS A 390 46.25 17.01 -2.53
#